data_7c2e4477236d49659c7883cf124b2005
#
_entry.id   7c2e4477236d49659c7883cf124b2005
#
_cell.length_a   1.000
_cell.length_b   1.000
_cell.length_c   1.000
_cell.angle_alpha   90.00
_cell.angle_beta   90.00
_cell.angle_gamma   90.00
#
_symmetry.space_group_name_H-M   'P 1'
#
loop_
_entity.id
_entity.type
_entity.pdbx_description
1 polymer ?
#
loop_
_entity_poly.entity_id
_entity_poly.type
_entity_poly.pdbx_seq_one_letter_code
_entity_poly.pdbx_strand_id
1 'polypeptide(L)'
;RDDVESRGLGDVYKRQIYTYMNVKEDECSLFGFLTRDDLSMFKMLICVNGIGPKAALGALSNITADDLRFAVLADDVAAIKALPGIGPKTAQKIIIELKDKLKLDEVFESALSKNKKADNNSNVMMIRNDAVEALVSLGYSSKDALVAVKEVEDIENKDSETVLKEALKKLAKF
;
A
#
# COMPACT_ATOMS: atom_id res chain seq x y z
N ARG A 1 -10.82 44.75 -15.41
CA ARG A 1 -9.38 44.40 -15.51
C ARG A 1 -8.88 43.61 -14.30
N ASP A 2 -9.78 43.30 -13.33
CA ASP A 2 -9.44 42.70 -12.04
C ASP A 2 -9.91 41.24 -11.86
N ASP A 3 -10.55 40.64 -12.89
CA ASP A 3 -11.13 39.31 -12.79
C ASP A 3 -10.19 38.13 -13.18
N VAL A 4 -8.99 38.43 -13.67
CA VAL A 4 -8.08 37.36 -14.18
C VAL A 4 -7.12 36.85 -13.08
N GLU A 5 -6.82 37.64 -12.07
CA GLU A 5 -5.88 37.26 -11.01
C GLU A 5 -6.49 36.43 -9.89
N SER A 6 -7.82 36.47 -9.70
CA SER A 6 -8.46 35.68 -8.63
C SER A 6 -8.76 34.23 -9.01
N ARG A 7 -8.72 33.86 -10.30
CA ARG A 7 -8.94 32.46 -10.74
C ARG A 7 -7.76 31.52 -10.47
N GLY A 8 -6.54 32.06 -10.48
CA GLY A 8 -5.34 31.24 -10.25
C GLY A 8 -5.08 30.88 -8.79
N LEU A 9 -5.49 31.72 -7.86
CA LEU A 9 -5.27 31.53 -6.44
C LEU A 9 -6.35 30.62 -5.80
N GLY A 10 -7.57 30.57 -6.36
CA GLY A 10 -8.67 29.77 -5.83
C GLY A 10 -8.47 28.26 -5.97
N ASP A 11 -7.80 27.79 -7.03
CA ASP A 11 -7.58 26.36 -7.29
C ASP A 11 -6.39 25.79 -6.52
N VAL A 12 -5.42 26.62 -6.15
CA VAL A 12 -4.23 26.18 -5.42
C VAL A 12 -4.57 25.83 -3.96
N TYR A 13 -5.64 26.38 -3.38
CA TYR A 13 -5.99 26.22 -1.96
C TYR A 13 -7.01 25.12 -1.66
N LYS A 14 -7.51 24.37 -2.64
CA LYS A 14 -8.52 23.33 -2.43
C LYS A 14 -7.96 21.89 -2.50
N ARG A 15 -6.71 21.67 -2.08
CA ARG A 15 -6.22 20.31 -1.87
C ARG A 15 -6.66 19.81 -0.50
N GLN A 16 -7.45 18.76 -0.51
CA GLN A 16 -7.78 18.03 0.72
C GLN A 16 -6.54 17.24 1.15
N ILE A 17 -6.12 17.43 2.41
CA ILE A 17 -5.03 16.68 3.04
C ILE A 17 -5.63 15.88 4.19
N TYR A 18 -5.36 14.58 4.22
CA TYR A 18 -5.74 13.70 5.32
C TYR A 18 -4.70 13.84 6.43
N THR A 19 -5.13 14.07 7.65
CA THR A 19 -4.20 14.38 8.75
C THR A 19 -4.33 13.40 9.90
N TYR A 20 -3.21 13.12 10.54
CA TYR A 20 -3.12 12.43 11.81
C TYR A 20 -2.51 13.37 12.85
N MET A 21 -3.23 13.58 13.94
CA MET A 21 -2.76 14.40 15.05
C MET A 21 -2.22 13.50 16.17
N ASN A 22 -0.95 13.67 16.49
CA ASN A 22 -0.28 12.99 17.59
C ASN A 22 -0.10 13.95 18.75
N VAL A 23 -0.81 13.72 19.84
CA VAL A 23 -0.77 14.55 21.04
C VAL A 23 0.00 13.79 22.11
N LYS A 24 1.03 14.44 22.65
CA LYS A 24 1.79 14.03 23.85
C LYS A 24 1.67 15.12 24.90
N GLU A 25 2.13 14.85 26.11
CA GLU A 25 2.06 15.82 27.21
C GLU A 25 2.71 17.17 26.86
N ASP A 26 3.86 17.13 26.16
CA ASP A 26 4.66 18.30 25.84
C ASP A 26 4.67 18.69 24.34
N GLU A 27 4.03 17.90 23.47
CA GLU A 27 4.11 18.09 22.01
C GLU A 27 2.81 17.72 21.31
N CYS A 28 2.35 18.59 20.41
CA CYS A 28 1.28 18.28 19.47
C CYS A 28 1.85 18.33 18.04
N SER A 29 1.89 17.19 17.38
CA SER A 29 2.43 17.06 16.02
C SER A 29 1.32 16.66 15.05
N LEU A 30 1.29 17.29 13.87
CA LEU A 30 0.35 16.97 12.79
C LEU A 30 1.10 16.34 11.61
N PHE A 31 0.64 15.19 11.17
CA PHE A 31 1.17 14.47 10.01
C PHE A 31 0.13 14.50 8.88
N GLY A 32 0.54 14.90 7.67
CA GLY A 32 -0.34 15.08 6.52
C GLY A 32 -0.06 14.08 5.41
N PHE A 33 -1.14 13.60 4.77
CA PHE A 33 -1.10 12.60 3.70
C PHE A 33 -1.98 13.04 2.54
N LEU A 34 -1.57 12.73 1.30
CA LEU A 34 -2.31 13.08 0.10
C LEU A 34 -3.47 12.10 -0.15
N THR A 35 -3.35 10.85 0.31
CA THR A 35 -4.37 9.82 0.15
C THR A 35 -4.84 9.27 1.50
N ARG A 36 -6.06 8.73 1.52
CA ARG A 36 -6.58 8.01 2.70
C ARG A 36 -5.80 6.72 2.96
N ASP A 37 -5.30 6.13 1.89
CA ASP A 37 -4.56 4.90 1.94
C ASP A 37 -3.22 5.06 2.63
N ASP A 38 -2.46 6.12 2.30
CA ASP A 38 -1.23 6.48 3.00
C ASP A 38 -1.48 6.73 4.49
N LEU A 39 -2.58 7.43 4.82
CA LEU A 39 -2.96 7.65 6.21
C LEU A 39 -3.30 6.34 6.93
N SER A 40 -4.00 5.42 6.26
CA SER A 40 -4.34 4.09 6.81
C SER A 40 -3.08 3.28 7.08
N MET A 41 -2.18 3.19 6.10
CA MET A 41 -0.90 2.50 6.23
C MET A 41 -0.03 3.12 7.33
N PHE A 42 0.02 4.45 7.42
CA PHE A 42 0.71 5.14 8.50
C PHE A 42 0.19 4.72 9.87
N LYS A 43 -1.15 4.68 10.05
CA LYS A 43 -1.78 4.24 11.30
C LYS A 43 -1.43 2.80 11.64
N MET A 44 -1.38 1.93 10.65
CA MET A 44 -0.95 0.54 10.86
C MET A 44 0.52 0.45 11.29
N LEU A 45 1.40 1.22 10.67
CA LEU A 45 2.83 1.24 11.00
C LEU A 45 3.10 1.73 12.42
N ILE A 46 2.44 2.81 12.86
CA ILE A 46 2.65 3.35 14.23
C ILE A 46 2.10 2.43 15.33
N CYS A 47 1.24 1.47 15.00
CA CYS A 47 0.80 0.43 15.93
C CYS A 47 1.86 -0.64 16.16
N VAL A 48 2.86 -0.74 15.28
CA VAL A 48 3.95 -1.73 15.41
C VAL A 48 4.93 -1.25 16.48
N ASN A 49 5.20 -2.10 17.47
CA ASN A 49 6.11 -1.75 18.55
C ASN A 49 7.52 -1.48 18.02
N GLY A 50 8.02 -0.28 18.27
CA GLY A 50 9.34 0.21 17.84
C GLY A 50 9.29 1.11 16.61
N ILE A 51 8.09 1.45 16.08
CA ILE A 51 7.91 2.42 15.03
C ILE A 51 7.19 3.64 15.57
N GLY A 52 7.88 4.77 15.60
CA GLY A 52 7.28 6.06 15.92
C GLY A 52 6.74 6.78 14.68
N PRO A 53 5.94 7.85 14.86
CA PRO A 53 5.37 8.61 13.73
C PRO A 53 6.40 9.13 12.73
N LYS A 54 7.58 9.56 13.19
CA LYS A 54 8.66 10.05 12.32
C LYS A 54 9.23 8.93 11.43
N ALA A 55 9.42 7.73 12.00
CA ALA A 55 9.91 6.57 11.24
C ALA A 55 8.86 6.06 10.23
N ALA A 56 7.59 6.01 10.63
CA ALA A 56 6.49 5.63 9.75
C ALA A 56 6.34 6.60 8.57
N LEU A 57 6.42 7.92 8.82
CA LEU A 57 6.39 8.92 7.75
C LEU A 57 7.61 8.80 6.83
N GLY A 58 8.81 8.61 7.41
CA GLY A 58 10.04 8.38 6.63
C GLY A 58 9.96 7.15 5.75
N ALA A 59 9.36 6.06 6.24
CA ALA A 59 9.12 4.86 5.45
C ALA A 59 8.19 5.15 4.26
N LEU A 60 7.02 5.74 4.49
CA LEU A 60 6.03 6.05 3.44
C LEU A 60 6.49 7.16 2.47
N SER A 61 7.52 7.92 2.80
CA SER A 61 8.17 8.85 1.85
C SER A 61 9.08 8.15 0.84
N ASN A 62 9.45 6.88 1.07
CA ASN A 62 10.38 6.11 0.24
C ASN A 62 9.74 4.90 -0.44
N ILE A 63 8.55 4.50 0.01
CA ILE A 63 7.81 3.38 -0.56
C ILE A 63 6.31 3.74 -0.58
N THR A 64 5.59 3.30 -1.61
CA THR A 64 4.13 3.48 -1.64
C THR A 64 3.44 2.55 -0.65
N ALA A 65 2.21 2.88 -0.24
CA ALA A 65 1.43 2.03 0.64
C ALA A 65 1.23 0.63 0.04
N ASP A 66 0.99 0.55 -1.28
CA ASP A 66 0.83 -0.71 -2.00
C ASP A 66 2.12 -1.54 -2.05
N ASP A 67 3.26 -0.91 -2.37
CA ASP A 67 4.54 -1.63 -2.39
C ASP A 67 4.92 -2.15 -1.01
N LEU A 68 4.59 -1.39 0.05
CA LEU A 68 4.80 -1.85 1.42
C LEU A 68 3.90 -3.05 1.77
N ARG A 69 2.61 -3.05 1.34
CA ARG A 69 1.73 -4.21 1.50
C ARG A 69 2.32 -5.44 0.80
N PHE A 70 2.76 -5.27 -0.44
CA PHE A 70 3.40 -6.37 -1.18
C PHE A 70 4.65 -6.89 -0.49
N ALA A 71 5.53 -6.01 0.00
CA ALA A 71 6.72 -6.41 0.73
C ALA A 71 6.38 -7.21 2.01
N VAL A 72 5.31 -6.79 2.73
CA VAL A 72 4.82 -7.49 3.92
C VAL A 72 4.26 -8.86 3.57
N LEU A 73 3.40 -8.96 2.55
CA LEU A 73 2.78 -10.21 2.13
C LEU A 73 3.81 -11.20 1.55
N ALA A 74 4.83 -10.68 0.84
CA ALA A 74 5.93 -11.46 0.29
C ALA A 74 7.01 -11.86 1.30
N ASP A 75 6.88 -11.46 2.58
CA ASP A 75 7.91 -11.64 3.62
C ASP A 75 9.26 -11.01 3.24
N ASP A 76 9.26 -9.91 2.45
CA ASP A 76 10.46 -9.25 1.98
C ASP A 76 11.09 -8.35 3.07
N VAL A 77 11.81 -9.01 3.99
CA VAL A 77 12.55 -8.33 5.07
C VAL A 77 13.59 -7.35 4.51
N ALA A 78 14.18 -7.65 3.34
CA ALA A 78 15.24 -6.83 2.78
C ALA A 78 14.71 -5.48 2.29
N ALA A 79 13.58 -5.48 1.57
CA ALA A 79 12.91 -4.25 1.13
C ALA A 79 12.48 -3.38 2.31
N ILE A 80 11.89 -3.97 3.36
CA ILE A 80 11.43 -3.22 4.54
C ILE A 80 12.60 -2.68 5.37
N LYS A 81 13.67 -3.46 5.52
CA LYS A 81 14.89 -3.02 6.21
C LYS A 81 15.59 -1.85 5.52
N ALA A 82 15.44 -1.72 4.19
CA ALA A 82 16.03 -0.62 3.44
C ALA A 82 15.38 0.73 3.72
N LEU A 83 14.20 0.74 4.39
CA LEU A 83 13.49 1.95 4.71
C LEU A 83 14.15 2.71 5.87
N PRO A 84 14.17 4.06 5.82
CA PRO A 84 14.85 4.86 6.83
C PRO A 84 14.23 4.67 8.21
N GLY A 85 15.06 4.49 9.21
CA GLY A 85 14.64 4.29 10.60
C GLY A 85 14.11 2.90 10.94
N ILE A 86 14.17 1.93 10.01
CA ILE A 86 13.73 0.56 10.22
C ILE A 86 14.94 -0.39 10.26
N GLY A 87 15.18 -0.96 11.44
CA GLY A 87 16.21 -1.99 11.63
C GLY A 87 15.70 -3.40 11.30
N PRO A 88 16.59 -4.40 11.22
CA PRO A 88 16.22 -5.77 10.84
C PRO A 88 15.20 -6.41 11.79
N LYS A 89 15.31 -6.16 13.09
CA LYS A 89 14.33 -6.65 14.09
C LYS A 89 12.96 -5.99 13.94
N THR A 90 12.96 -4.69 13.61
CA THR A 90 11.73 -3.93 13.38
C THR A 90 11.06 -4.35 12.06
N ALA A 91 11.85 -4.61 11.00
CA ALA A 91 11.33 -5.11 9.74
C ALA A 91 10.61 -6.46 9.90
N GLN A 92 11.18 -7.38 10.67
CA GLN A 92 10.51 -8.66 10.98
C GLN A 92 9.20 -8.48 11.76
N LYS A 93 9.18 -7.55 12.74
CA LYS A 93 7.96 -7.24 13.49
C LYS A 93 6.88 -6.64 12.59
N ILE A 94 7.26 -5.70 11.69
CA ILE A 94 6.33 -5.13 10.69
C ILE A 94 5.64 -6.25 9.91
N ILE A 95 6.42 -7.20 9.39
CA ILE A 95 5.87 -8.32 8.63
C ILE A 95 4.87 -9.11 9.45
N ILE A 96 5.25 -9.53 10.65
CA ILE A 96 4.39 -10.37 11.49
C ILE A 96 3.10 -9.63 11.87
N GLU A 97 3.22 -8.40 12.39
CA GLU A 97 2.08 -7.65 12.91
C GLU A 97 1.16 -7.09 11.81
N LEU A 98 1.72 -6.69 10.66
CA LEU A 98 0.91 -6.16 9.57
C LEU A 98 0.30 -7.26 8.70
N LYS A 99 0.95 -8.40 8.53
CA LYS A 99 0.42 -9.51 7.72
C LYS A 99 -0.95 -9.97 8.21
N ASP A 100 -1.13 -10.06 9.53
CA ASP A 100 -2.40 -10.46 10.12
C ASP A 100 -3.47 -9.37 9.97
N LYS A 101 -3.08 -8.08 10.10
CA LYS A 101 -4.00 -6.95 9.92
C LYS A 101 -4.43 -6.79 8.46
N LEU A 102 -3.50 -6.90 7.52
CA LEU A 102 -3.79 -6.78 6.09
C LEU A 102 -4.73 -7.88 5.60
N LYS A 103 -4.59 -9.11 6.06
CA LYS A 103 -5.53 -10.19 5.75
C LYS A 103 -6.94 -9.92 6.29
N LEU A 104 -7.05 -9.31 7.47
CA LEU A 104 -8.33 -8.93 8.05
C LEU A 104 -8.99 -7.79 7.26
N ASP A 105 -8.21 -6.78 6.86
CA ASP A 105 -8.71 -5.66 6.05
C ASP A 105 -9.18 -6.13 4.67
N GLU A 106 -8.46 -7.04 4.00
CA GLU A 106 -8.88 -7.64 2.73
C GLU A 106 -10.21 -8.40 2.86
N VAL A 107 -10.41 -9.16 3.93
CA VAL A 107 -11.67 -9.86 4.21
C VAL A 107 -12.80 -8.87 4.47
N PHE A 108 -12.51 -7.78 5.18
CA PHE A 108 -13.50 -6.75 5.50
C PHE A 108 -13.86 -5.90 4.27
N GLU A 109 -12.88 -5.52 3.46
CA GLU A 109 -13.06 -4.78 2.20
C GLU A 109 -13.81 -5.63 1.16
N SER A 110 -13.50 -6.92 1.04
CA SER A 110 -14.21 -7.83 0.14
C SER A 110 -15.68 -8.05 0.58
N ALA A 111 -15.98 -7.96 1.87
CA ALA A 111 -17.35 -8.00 2.38
C ALA A 111 -18.11 -6.69 2.15
N LEU A 112 -17.42 -5.54 2.17
CA LEU A 112 -18.01 -4.21 1.96
C LEU A 112 -18.09 -3.82 0.47
N SER A 113 -17.17 -4.28 -0.37
CA SER A 113 -17.13 -3.95 -1.81
C SER A 113 -18.23 -4.64 -2.63
N LYS A 114 -18.94 -5.60 -2.07
CA LYS A 114 -20.23 -6.03 -2.63
C LYS A 114 -21.26 -4.91 -2.70
N ASN A 115 -21.01 -3.74 -2.09
CA ASN A 115 -21.95 -2.62 -2.02
C ASN A 115 -21.43 -1.24 -2.49
N LYS A 116 -20.20 -1.10 -3.00
CA LYS A 116 -19.71 0.20 -3.51
C LYS A 116 -18.98 0.08 -4.84
N LYS A 117 -19.52 0.77 -5.83
CA LYS A 117 -18.90 1.00 -7.14
C LYS A 117 -17.68 1.91 -7.02
N ALA A 118 -16.58 1.47 -7.62
CA ALA A 118 -15.54 2.17 -8.34
C ALA A 118 -14.80 3.35 -7.66
N ASP A 119 -13.60 3.04 -7.20
CA ASP A 119 -12.43 3.87 -7.43
C ASP A 119 -11.39 3.02 -8.19
N ASN A 120 -10.71 3.58 -9.19
CA ASN A 120 -9.80 2.86 -10.11
C ASN A 120 -8.69 2.07 -9.38
N ASN A 121 -8.31 2.51 -8.20
CA ASN A 121 -7.28 1.87 -7.38
C ASN A 121 -7.74 0.54 -6.75
N SER A 122 -9.03 0.42 -6.42
CA SER A 122 -9.61 -0.82 -5.90
C SER A 122 -9.68 -1.92 -6.97
N ASN A 123 -9.85 -1.52 -8.23
CA ASN A 123 -9.91 -2.46 -9.36
C ASN A 123 -8.54 -3.08 -9.66
N VAL A 124 -7.47 -2.29 -9.62
CA VAL A 124 -6.08 -2.76 -9.82
C VAL A 124 -5.70 -3.76 -8.72
N MET A 125 -6.06 -3.47 -7.48
CA MET A 125 -5.78 -4.37 -6.35
C MET A 125 -6.57 -5.68 -6.44
N MET A 126 -7.83 -5.63 -6.89
CA MET A 126 -8.65 -6.81 -7.13
C MET A 126 -8.05 -7.68 -8.23
N ILE A 127 -7.64 -7.10 -9.36
CA ILE A 127 -6.99 -7.79 -10.48
C ILE A 127 -5.69 -8.48 -10.02
N ARG A 128 -4.88 -7.80 -9.19
CA ARG A 128 -3.66 -8.38 -8.62
C ARG A 128 -3.94 -9.57 -7.71
N ASN A 129 -4.90 -9.44 -6.81
CA ASN A 129 -5.25 -10.49 -5.87
C ASN A 129 -5.81 -11.72 -6.59
N ASP A 130 -6.69 -11.53 -7.57
CA ASP A 130 -7.23 -12.61 -8.40
C ASP A 130 -6.12 -13.37 -9.14
N ALA A 131 -5.14 -12.63 -9.70
CA ALA A 131 -4.01 -13.24 -10.39
C ALA A 131 -3.09 -14.02 -9.44
N VAL A 132 -2.84 -13.51 -8.23
CA VAL A 132 -2.05 -14.22 -7.20
C VAL A 132 -2.77 -15.47 -6.73
N GLU A 133 -4.07 -15.41 -6.45
CA GLU A 133 -4.87 -16.55 -6.01
C GLU A 133 -4.91 -17.65 -7.08
N ALA A 134 -5.04 -17.26 -8.35
CA ALA A 134 -4.96 -18.19 -9.48
C ALA A 134 -3.60 -18.88 -9.56
N LEU A 135 -2.49 -18.16 -9.39
CA LEU A 135 -1.13 -18.74 -9.39
C LEU A 135 -0.92 -19.72 -8.22
N VAL A 136 -1.41 -19.37 -7.03
CA VAL A 136 -1.35 -20.24 -5.85
C VAL A 136 -2.17 -21.52 -6.08
N SER A 137 -3.34 -21.39 -6.71
CA SER A 137 -4.18 -22.54 -7.09
C SER A 137 -3.52 -23.45 -8.12
N LEU A 138 -2.65 -22.89 -8.97
CA LEU A 138 -1.80 -23.64 -9.91
C LEU A 138 -0.57 -24.29 -9.25
N GLY A 139 -0.37 -24.10 -7.94
CA GLY A 139 0.70 -24.75 -7.17
C GLY A 139 1.96 -23.91 -6.97
N TYR A 140 1.99 -22.65 -7.39
CA TYR A 140 3.11 -21.75 -7.10
C TYR A 140 3.08 -21.28 -5.64
N SER A 141 4.25 -20.98 -5.06
CA SER A 141 4.28 -20.41 -3.71
C SER A 141 3.66 -18.99 -3.72
N SER A 142 3.01 -18.61 -2.61
CA SER A 142 2.44 -17.25 -2.49
C SER A 142 3.49 -16.16 -2.70
N LYS A 143 4.75 -16.42 -2.31
CA LYS A 143 5.87 -15.51 -2.50
C LYS A 143 6.20 -15.32 -3.98
N ASP A 144 6.35 -16.42 -4.72
CA ASP A 144 6.70 -16.39 -6.15
C ASP A 144 5.56 -15.78 -6.97
N ALA A 145 4.30 -16.10 -6.61
CA ALA A 145 3.11 -15.53 -7.23
C ALA A 145 3.06 -13.99 -7.06
N LEU A 146 3.29 -13.49 -5.84
CA LEU A 146 3.31 -12.06 -5.54
C LEU A 146 4.43 -11.32 -6.31
N VAL A 147 5.64 -11.90 -6.35
CA VAL A 147 6.76 -11.32 -7.09
C VAL A 147 6.46 -11.27 -8.59
N ALA A 148 5.94 -12.34 -9.16
CA ALA A 148 5.62 -12.42 -10.58
C ALA A 148 4.53 -11.41 -10.99
N VAL A 149 3.49 -11.25 -10.18
CA VAL A 149 2.41 -10.28 -10.45
C VAL A 149 2.91 -8.84 -10.27
N LYS A 150 3.80 -8.58 -9.31
CA LYS A 150 4.40 -7.25 -9.12
C LYS A 150 5.22 -6.79 -10.33
N GLU A 151 5.87 -7.71 -11.02
CA GLU A 151 6.67 -7.42 -12.21
C GLU A 151 5.85 -7.22 -13.49
N VAL A 152 4.53 -7.38 -13.45
CA VAL A 152 3.65 -7.08 -14.60
C VAL A 152 3.47 -5.57 -14.68
N GLU A 153 3.83 -4.99 -15.82
CA GLU A 153 3.65 -3.56 -16.10
C GLU A 153 2.21 -3.27 -16.56
N ASP A 154 1.76 -2.02 -16.39
CA ASP A 154 0.46 -1.50 -16.89
C ASP A 154 -0.78 -2.32 -16.44
N ILE A 155 -0.80 -2.79 -15.20
CA ILE A 155 -1.92 -3.58 -14.66
C ILE A 155 -3.24 -2.80 -14.70
N GLU A 156 -3.19 -1.48 -14.64
CA GLU A 156 -4.38 -0.60 -14.67
C GLU A 156 -5.23 -0.77 -15.94
N ASN A 157 -4.60 -1.18 -17.03
CA ASN A 157 -5.25 -1.34 -18.34
C ASN A 157 -5.45 -2.81 -18.75
N LYS A 158 -5.22 -3.76 -17.83
CA LYS A 158 -5.27 -5.20 -18.09
C LYS A 158 -6.34 -5.87 -17.23
N ASP A 159 -6.93 -6.93 -17.75
CA ASP A 159 -7.78 -7.84 -17.01
C ASP A 159 -6.97 -8.89 -16.23
N SER A 160 -7.58 -9.52 -15.25
CA SER A 160 -6.93 -10.53 -14.40
C SER A 160 -6.35 -11.71 -15.20
N GLU A 161 -6.99 -12.08 -16.33
CA GLU A 161 -6.51 -13.16 -17.20
C GLU A 161 -5.20 -12.79 -17.90
N THR A 162 -5.10 -11.57 -18.40
CA THR A 162 -3.88 -11.06 -19.06
C THR A 162 -2.73 -10.95 -18.07
N VAL A 163 -3.01 -10.42 -16.87
CA VAL A 163 -2.02 -10.31 -15.78
C VAL A 163 -1.53 -11.69 -15.37
N LEU A 164 -2.42 -12.67 -15.22
CA LEU A 164 -2.08 -14.06 -14.93
C LEU A 164 -1.17 -14.69 -16.00
N LYS A 165 -1.50 -14.50 -17.29
CA LYS A 165 -0.69 -15.03 -18.40
C LYS A 165 0.71 -14.41 -18.43
N GLU A 166 0.83 -13.13 -18.18
CA GLU A 166 2.13 -12.46 -18.13
C GLU A 166 2.97 -12.90 -16.92
N ALA A 167 2.35 -13.01 -15.74
CA ALA A 167 3.00 -13.52 -14.55
C ALA A 167 3.49 -14.97 -14.73
N LEU A 168 2.69 -15.84 -15.36
CA LEU A 168 3.10 -17.20 -15.70
C LEU A 168 4.31 -17.23 -16.64
N LYS A 169 4.38 -16.33 -17.64
CA LYS A 169 5.55 -16.23 -18.53
C LYS A 169 6.82 -15.84 -17.78
N LYS A 170 6.69 -15.04 -16.72
CA LYS A 170 7.82 -14.65 -15.89
C LYS A 170 8.26 -15.80 -14.98
N LEU A 171 7.32 -16.53 -14.39
CA LEU A 171 7.60 -17.72 -13.58
C LEU A 171 8.21 -18.87 -14.39
N ALA A 172 7.84 -19.01 -15.67
CA ALA A 172 8.40 -20.05 -16.56
C ALA A 172 9.83 -19.77 -17.04
N LYS A 173 10.39 -18.59 -16.73
CA LYS A 173 11.79 -18.22 -17.05
C LYS A 173 12.78 -18.52 -15.91
N PHE A 174 12.28 -18.99 -14.77
CA PHE A 174 13.04 -19.51 -13.65
C PHE A 174 12.94 -21.05 -13.61
#